data_c3a53bb22469587d886186142928c95a
#
_entry.id   c3a53bb22469587d886186142928c95a
#
_cell.length_a   1.000
_cell.length_b   1.000
_cell.length_c   1.000
_cell.angle_alpha   90.00
_cell.angle_beta   90.00
_cell.angle_gamma   90.00
#
_symmetry.space_group_name_H-M   'P 1'
#
loop_
_entity.id
_entity.type
_entity.pdbx_description
1 polymer ?
#
loop_
_entity_poly.entity_id
_entity_poly.type
_entity_poly.pdbx_seq_one_letter_code
_entity_poly.pdbx_strand_id
1 'polypeptide(L)'
;MATDQEVIAMRAYSMDLRERVAATVDEGRWSQREIARLFRVSLSFVSRLLKRRREAGTLAAQPHRGGPRPALGFAARWRLRRLAEEHNDDTLDELRRRGSFACSLTTIWRVLRRGGLTRKRKSLHADERDRPDVKRKRRSFRRRVRRIEPGRLKFVDESGANTAMARTHAWSPRGERAVGSAPGKWESFTVIAALGLGGVSAPLVLPGSVDTAAFDSYVADVLAPALRPGDVVVWDNLPTHQGHAAAAVRGAGARLMFLSPYSPDYTPIERLWSKIKTYLRRVAARTKDSLYGALGEASETVTAQDIIDWFEHAGLCATHS
;
A
#
# COMPACT_ATOMS: atom_id res chain seq x y z
N MET A 1 -6.67 13.67 25.57
CA MET A 1 -5.46 14.49 25.77
C MET A 1 -4.47 13.65 26.56
N ALA A 2 -3.56 13.00 25.88
CA ALA A 2 -2.46 12.26 26.50
C ALA A 2 -1.21 13.13 26.31
N THR A 3 -0.71 13.65 27.42
CA THR A 3 0.50 14.45 27.51
C THR A 3 1.69 13.61 27.07
N ASP A 4 2.35 14.03 26.00
CA ASP A 4 3.69 13.59 25.63
C ASP A 4 4.64 13.94 26.80
N GLN A 5 4.93 12.97 27.65
CA GLN A 5 6.10 13.03 28.50
C GLN A 5 7.32 12.76 27.59
N GLU A 6 7.94 13.84 27.10
CA GLU A 6 9.31 13.78 26.60
C GLU A 6 10.19 13.12 27.67
N VAL A 7 10.65 11.93 27.34
CA VAL A 7 11.74 11.29 28.09
C VAL A 7 12.98 12.16 27.86
N ILE A 8 13.20 13.11 28.76
CA ILE A 8 14.43 13.91 28.78
C ILE A 8 15.56 12.94 29.02
N ALA A 9 16.23 12.53 27.96
CA ALA A 9 17.48 11.78 28.04
C ALA A 9 18.46 12.67 28.85
N MET A 10 18.81 12.25 30.08
CA MET A 10 19.77 12.97 30.92
C MET A 10 21.08 13.06 30.17
N ARG A 11 21.32 14.19 29.51
CA ARG A 11 22.58 14.48 28.86
C ARG A 11 23.62 14.77 29.96
N ALA A 12 24.85 14.31 29.75
CA ALA A 12 25.94 14.67 30.64
C ALA A 12 26.14 16.19 30.63
N TYR A 13 26.46 16.76 31.79
CA TYR A 13 26.80 18.19 31.89
C TYR A 13 27.92 18.56 30.93
N SER A 14 27.89 19.80 30.41
CA SER A 14 28.88 20.31 29.45
C SER A 14 30.31 20.31 30.03
N MET A 15 31.29 20.32 29.17
CA MET A 15 32.70 20.42 29.58
C MET A 15 32.99 21.73 30.32
N ASP A 16 32.46 22.86 29.82
CA ASP A 16 32.54 24.16 30.45
C ASP A 16 32.08 24.14 31.92
N LEU A 17 30.92 23.56 32.22
CA LEU A 17 30.44 23.43 33.61
C LEU A 17 31.38 22.54 34.45
N ARG A 18 31.92 21.47 33.89
CA ARG A 18 32.86 20.56 34.59
C ARG A 18 34.16 21.24 34.92
N GLU A 19 34.71 22.03 34.01
CA GLU A 19 35.90 22.80 34.16
C GLU A 19 35.74 23.90 35.23
N ARG A 20 34.62 24.65 35.16
CA ARG A 20 34.32 25.66 36.20
C ARG A 20 34.15 25.05 37.58
N VAL A 21 33.44 23.94 37.71
CA VAL A 21 33.32 23.23 38.99
C VAL A 21 34.70 22.78 39.51
N ALA A 22 35.54 22.24 38.64
CA ALA A 22 36.87 21.79 39.02
C ALA A 22 37.80 22.96 39.43
N ALA A 23 37.75 24.07 38.68
CA ALA A 23 38.54 25.29 39.02
C ALA A 23 38.11 25.86 40.36
N THR A 24 36.80 25.95 40.65
CA THR A 24 36.33 26.45 41.97
C THR A 24 36.73 25.53 43.12
N VAL A 25 36.86 24.22 42.88
CA VAL A 25 37.42 23.29 43.88
C VAL A 25 38.91 23.57 44.12
N ASP A 26 39.68 23.88 43.08
CA ASP A 26 41.11 24.16 43.14
C ASP A 26 41.42 25.47 43.91
N GLU A 27 40.48 26.42 43.93
CA GLU A 27 40.60 27.63 44.76
C GLU A 27 40.64 27.33 46.27
N GLY A 28 40.17 26.18 46.71
CA GLY A 28 40.25 25.74 48.10
C GLY A 28 39.35 26.50 49.09
N ARG A 29 38.52 27.45 48.62
CA ARG A 29 37.70 28.36 49.47
C ARG A 29 36.37 27.74 49.88
N TRP A 30 35.87 26.74 49.14
CA TRP A 30 34.50 26.24 49.23
C TRP A 30 34.47 24.74 49.48
N SER A 31 33.56 24.28 50.32
CA SER A 31 33.31 22.85 50.46
C SER A 31 32.58 22.31 49.22
N GLN A 32 32.70 21.00 48.94
CA GLN A 32 31.96 20.36 47.83
C GLN A 32 30.45 20.56 47.89
N ARG A 33 29.88 20.73 49.09
CA ARG A 33 28.46 21.01 49.29
C ARG A 33 28.09 22.42 48.83
N GLU A 34 28.91 23.39 49.12
CA GLU A 34 28.72 24.80 48.71
C GLU A 34 28.91 24.94 47.21
N ILE A 35 29.93 24.29 46.63
CA ILE A 35 30.12 24.23 45.17
C ILE A 35 28.93 23.60 44.48
N ALA A 36 28.40 22.48 45.00
CA ALA A 36 27.20 21.85 44.45
C ALA A 36 25.99 22.81 44.47
N ARG A 37 25.82 23.61 45.52
CA ARG A 37 24.75 24.64 45.60
C ARG A 37 25.00 25.79 44.62
N LEU A 38 26.24 26.30 44.57
CA LEU A 38 26.64 27.40 43.69
C LEU A 38 26.32 27.10 42.20
N PHE A 39 26.73 25.91 41.75
CA PHE A 39 26.52 25.48 40.36
C PHE A 39 25.17 24.76 40.12
N ARG A 40 24.32 24.65 41.14
CA ARG A 40 23.03 23.94 41.07
C ARG A 40 23.15 22.52 40.53
N VAL A 41 24.17 21.80 40.96
CA VAL A 41 24.41 20.39 40.61
C VAL A 41 24.36 19.51 41.87
N SER A 42 24.22 18.19 41.68
CA SER A 42 24.21 17.29 42.83
C SER A 42 25.61 17.14 43.46
N LEU A 43 25.67 16.99 44.77
CA LEU A 43 26.94 16.71 45.48
C LEU A 43 27.60 15.44 44.92
N SER A 44 26.83 14.42 44.56
CA SER A 44 27.33 13.20 43.96
C SER A 44 27.96 13.41 42.57
N PHE A 45 27.54 14.45 41.84
CA PHE A 45 28.19 14.85 40.59
C PHE A 45 29.57 15.44 40.88
N VAL A 46 29.68 16.41 41.81
CA VAL A 46 30.94 17.03 42.19
C VAL A 46 31.94 15.97 42.66
N SER A 47 31.55 15.11 43.60
CA SER A 47 32.38 14.03 44.12
C SER A 47 32.86 13.07 43.01
N ARG A 48 31.97 12.64 42.11
CA ARG A 48 32.35 11.76 40.99
C ARG A 48 33.23 12.45 39.95
N LEU A 49 33.05 13.75 39.72
CA LEU A 49 33.89 14.52 38.82
C LEU A 49 35.32 14.58 39.35
N LEU A 50 35.51 14.92 40.64
CA LEU A 50 36.80 14.98 41.28
C LEU A 50 37.47 13.59 41.41
N LYS A 51 36.70 12.56 41.72
CA LYS A 51 37.20 11.19 41.73
C LYS A 51 37.81 10.84 40.36
N ARG A 52 37.06 11.11 39.28
CA ARG A 52 37.52 10.85 37.92
C ARG A 52 38.76 11.65 37.56
N ARG A 53 38.83 12.94 37.91
CA ARG A 53 40.00 13.76 37.66
C ARG A 53 41.23 13.15 38.33
N ARG A 54 41.10 12.63 39.55
CA ARG A 54 42.19 11.97 40.29
C ARG A 54 42.59 10.63 39.66
N GLU A 55 41.63 9.82 39.25
CA GLU A 55 41.89 8.46 38.79
C GLU A 55 42.24 8.38 37.31
N ALA A 56 41.62 9.21 36.47
CA ALA A 56 41.74 9.15 35.01
C ALA A 56 42.36 10.40 34.37
N GLY A 57 42.75 11.42 35.17
CA GLY A 57 43.33 12.67 34.66
C GLY A 57 42.39 13.52 33.79
N THR A 58 41.08 13.21 33.74
CA THR A 58 40.15 13.88 32.82
C THR A 58 38.84 14.28 33.49
N LEU A 59 38.28 15.40 33.04
CA LEU A 59 36.93 15.87 33.41
C LEU A 59 35.84 15.39 32.43
N ALA A 60 36.21 14.77 31.31
CA ALA A 60 35.26 14.33 30.28
C ALA A 60 34.19 13.34 30.82
N ALA A 61 33.02 13.39 30.29
CA ALA A 61 31.98 12.41 30.60
C ALA A 61 32.46 11.00 30.21
N GLN A 62 32.09 9.98 31.01
CA GLN A 62 32.35 8.63 30.56
C GLN A 62 31.51 8.36 29.30
N PRO A 63 32.10 7.73 28.25
CA PRO A 63 31.30 7.26 27.15
C PRO A 63 30.19 6.34 27.67
N HIS A 64 29.00 6.49 27.13
CA HIS A 64 27.86 5.66 27.52
C HIS A 64 28.27 4.19 27.30
N ARG A 65 28.36 3.43 28.37
CA ARG A 65 28.57 1.97 28.29
C ARG A 65 27.30 1.40 27.71
N GLY A 66 27.23 1.19 26.40
CA GLY A 66 26.09 0.73 25.66
C GLY A 66 25.06 -0.11 26.46
N GLY A 67 23.83 -0.16 25.98
CA GLY A 67 22.77 -0.97 26.61
C GLY A 67 23.10 -2.48 26.61
N PRO A 68 22.20 -3.32 27.12
CA PRO A 68 22.35 -4.77 27.11
C PRO A 68 22.76 -5.29 25.73
N ARG A 69 23.59 -6.32 25.70
CA ARG A 69 23.99 -6.94 24.42
C ARG A 69 22.75 -7.32 23.61
N PRO A 70 22.70 -7.03 22.31
CA PRO A 70 21.57 -7.40 21.48
C PRO A 70 21.33 -8.91 21.55
N ALA A 71 20.06 -9.32 21.77
CA ALA A 71 19.67 -10.73 21.84
C ALA A 71 20.03 -11.52 20.55
N LEU A 72 20.12 -10.82 19.41
CA LEU A 72 20.61 -11.40 18.13
C LEU A 72 21.85 -10.62 17.69
N GLY A 73 23.00 -11.31 17.63
CA GLY A 73 24.24 -10.80 17.06
C GLY A 73 24.16 -10.61 15.55
N PHE A 74 25.20 -10.06 14.94
CA PHE A 74 25.24 -9.74 13.51
C PHE A 74 24.92 -10.94 12.61
N ALA A 75 25.58 -12.07 12.79
CA ALA A 75 25.37 -13.29 12.01
C ALA A 75 23.93 -13.83 12.15
N ALA A 76 23.34 -13.78 13.37
CA ALA A 76 21.98 -14.20 13.61
C ALA A 76 20.94 -13.29 12.91
N ARG A 77 21.19 -11.98 12.89
CA ARG A 77 20.34 -11.01 12.17
C ARG A 77 20.38 -11.23 10.67
N TRP A 78 21.57 -11.48 10.12
CA TRP A 78 21.73 -11.79 8.70
C TRP A 78 21.02 -13.09 8.33
N ARG A 79 21.17 -14.16 9.14
CA ARG A 79 20.47 -15.43 8.96
C ARG A 79 18.95 -15.27 9.04
N LEU A 80 18.44 -14.48 10.00
CA LEU A 80 17.01 -14.20 10.13
C LEU A 80 16.47 -13.49 8.88
N ARG A 81 17.20 -12.50 8.36
CA ARG A 81 16.80 -11.80 7.15
C ARG A 81 16.72 -12.76 5.96
N ARG A 82 17.74 -13.58 5.75
CA ARG A 82 17.77 -14.57 4.67
C ARG A 82 16.61 -15.55 4.78
N LEU A 83 16.35 -16.08 5.96
CA LEU A 83 15.20 -16.97 6.20
C LEU A 83 13.87 -16.29 5.89
N ALA A 84 13.69 -15.02 6.23
CA ALA A 84 12.46 -14.30 5.94
C ALA A 84 12.30 -13.96 4.43
N GLU A 85 13.38 -13.88 3.67
CA GLU A 85 13.37 -13.73 2.21
C GLU A 85 13.10 -15.06 1.51
N GLU A 86 13.70 -16.16 1.98
CA GLU A 86 13.52 -17.52 1.44
C GLU A 86 12.13 -18.10 1.80
N HIS A 87 11.62 -17.81 2.98
CA HIS A 87 10.34 -18.29 3.52
C HIS A 87 9.44 -17.09 3.88
N ASN A 88 9.07 -16.33 2.87
CA ASN A 88 8.36 -15.06 3.05
C ASN A 88 6.93 -15.19 3.60
N ASP A 89 6.41 -16.40 3.69
CA ASP A 89 5.11 -16.75 4.27
C ASP A 89 5.17 -17.05 5.75
N ASP A 90 6.34 -17.40 6.26
CA ASP A 90 6.51 -17.80 7.65
C ASP A 90 6.02 -16.70 8.61
N THR A 91 5.35 -17.11 9.65
CA THR A 91 5.03 -16.26 10.80
C THR A 91 6.31 -15.95 11.60
N LEU A 92 6.25 -14.97 12.48
CA LEU A 92 7.39 -14.67 13.36
C LEU A 92 7.81 -15.87 14.22
N ASP A 93 6.87 -16.73 14.60
CA ASP A 93 7.15 -17.92 15.40
C ASP A 93 7.81 -19.02 14.55
N GLU A 94 7.37 -19.21 13.32
CA GLU A 94 7.99 -20.15 12.38
C GLU A 94 9.42 -19.72 12.04
N LEU A 95 9.65 -18.45 11.76
CA LEU A 95 11.01 -17.91 11.55
C LEU A 95 11.89 -18.11 12.78
N ARG A 96 11.33 -17.89 14.00
CA ARG A 96 12.05 -18.13 15.26
C ARG A 96 12.46 -19.58 15.39
N ARG A 97 11.52 -20.52 15.16
CA ARG A 97 11.76 -21.97 15.26
C ARG A 97 12.75 -22.43 14.19
N ARG A 98 12.53 -22.06 12.93
CA ARG A 98 13.38 -22.43 11.79
C ARG A 98 14.83 -21.95 11.97
N GLY A 99 15.01 -20.75 12.49
CA GLY A 99 16.33 -20.20 12.76
C GLY A 99 16.92 -20.58 14.14
N SER A 100 16.19 -21.32 14.96
CA SER A 100 16.56 -21.66 16.36
C SER A 100 16.98 -20.41 17.16
N PHE A 101 16.22 -19.30 17.02
CA PHE A 101 16.55 -18.07 17.71
C PHE A 101 16.02 -18.06 19.13
N ALA A 102 16.91 -18.00 20.12
CA ALA A 102 16.59 -17.91 21.55
C ALA A 102 16.22 -16.46 21.93
N CYS A 103 15.12 -15.93 21.38
CA CYS A 103 14.66 -14.57 21.67
C CYS A 103 13.13 -14.47 21.53
N SER A 104 12.57 -13.35 22.00
CA SER A 104 11.12 -13.08 21.87
C SER A 104 10.71 -12.78 20.42
N LEU A 105 9.43 -13.04 20.10
CA LEU A 105 8.84 -12.67 18.79
C LEU A 105 8.96 -11.17 18.51
N THR A 106 8.85 -10.34 19.54
CA THR A 106 9.07 -8.89 19.44
C THR A 106 10.50 -8.55 18.99
N THR A 107 11.49 -9.32 19.44
CA THR A 107 12.89 -9.15 18.99
C THR A 107 13.02 -9.50 17.50
N ILE A 108 12.44 -10.63 17.06
CA ILE A 108 12.38 -11.01 15.64
C ILE A 108 11.75 -9.88 14.81
N TRP A 109 10.57 -9.41 15.21
CA TRP A 109 9.87 -8.32 14.52
C TRP A 109 10.71 -7.03 14.42
N ARG A 110 11.32 -6.61 15.54
CA ARG A 110 12.16 -5.39 15.55
C ARG A 110 13.37 -5.51 14.61
N VAL A 111 14.00 -6.68 14.57
CA VAL A 111 15.15 -6.93 13.70
C VAL A 111 14.73 -6.90 12.23
N LEU A 112 13.65 -7.57 11.86
CA LEU A 112 13.11 -7.55 10.49
C LEU A 112 12.74 -6.13 10.06
N ARG A 113 12.02 -5.39 10.93
CA ARG A 113 11.63 -4.00 10.64
C ARG A 113 12.82 -3.07 10.45
N ARG A 114 13.86 -3.20 11.30
CA ARG A 114 15.12 -2.43 11.14
C ARG A 114 15.86 -2.81 9.86
N GLY A 115 15.73 -4.06 9.42
CA GLY A 115 16.27 -4.55 8.15
C GLY A 115 15.41 -4.18 6.92
N GLY A 116 14.37 -3.35 7.07
CA GLY A 116 13.52 -2.92 5.96
C GLY A 116 12.43 -3.94 5.56
N LEU A 117 12.29 -5.05 6.30
CA LEU A 117 11.27 -6.06 6.03
C LEU A 117 10.02 -5.78 6.86
N THR A 118 8.87 -5.65 6.19
CA THR A 118 7.56 -5.47 6.83
C THR A 118 6.57 -6.49 6.29
N ARG A 119 5.69 -6.98 7.16
CA ARG A 119 4.62 -7.88 6.73
C ARG A 119 3.63 -7.10 5.85
N LYS A 120 3.40 -7.60 4.63
CA LYS A 120 2.47 -7.00 3.67
C LYS A 120 1.40 -8.02 3.27
N ARG A 121 0.23 -7.51 2.84
CA ARG A 121 -0.76 -8.35 2.21
C ARG A 121 -0.20 -8.86 0.88
N LYS A 122 -0.25 -10.17 0.63
CA LYS A 122 0.13 -10.74 -0.65
C LYS A 122 -0.84 -10.32 -1.76
N SER A 123 -0.29 -10.01 -2.92
CA SER A 123 -1.05 -10.00 -4.16
C SER A 123 -1.00 -11.41 -4.74
N LEU A 124 -2.12 -12.11 -4.67
CA LEU A 124 -2.23 -13.44 -5.27
C LEU A 124 -2.55 -13.29 -6.75
N HIS A 125 -1.92 -14.07 -7.58
CA HIS A 125 -2.25 -14.23 -8.99
C HIS A 125 -2.26 -15.73 -9.32
N ALA A 126 -2.94 -16.08 -10.41
CA ALA A 126 -3.02 -17.49 -10.83
C ALA A 126 -1.64 -18.05 -11.15
N ASP A 127 -1.35 -19.26 -10.71
CA ASP A 127 -0.07 -19.93 -10.93
C ASP A 127 0.22 -20.09 -12.43
N GLU A 128 -0.82 -20.24 -13.25
CA GLU A 128 -0.75 -20.33 -14.71
C GLU A 128 -0.14 -19.07 -15.34
N ARG A 129 -0.14 -17.94 -14.66
CA ARG A 129 0.53 -16.70 -15.09
C ARG A 129 2.03 -16.95 -15.33
N ASP A 130 2.63 -17.86 -14.57
CA ASP A 130 4.07 -18.14 -14.62
C ASP A 130 4.45 -19.17 -15.70
N ARG A 131 3.48 -19.80 -16.35
CA ARG A 131 3.72 -20.71 -17.47
C ARG A 131 4.45 -20.01 -18.62
N PRO A 132 5.39 -20.71 -19.30
CA PRO A 132 6.20 -20.11 -20.37
C PRO A 132 5.37 -19.58 -21.56
N ASP A 133 4.26 -20.25 -21.90
CA ASP A 133 3.36 -19.83 -22.99
C ASP A 133 2.61 -18.55 -22.61
N VAL A 134 2.11 -18.44 -21.37
CA VAL A 134 1.44 -17.25 -20.84
C VAL A 134 2.42 -16.09 -20.76
N LYS A 135 3.63 -16.29 -20.23
CA LYS A 135 4.69 -15.26 -20.20
C LYS A 135 5.03 -14.74 -21.61
N ARG A 136 5.03 -15.60 -22.63
CA ARG A 136 5.21 -15.16 -24.03
C ARG A 136 4.04 -14.31 -24.52
N LYS A 137 2.79 -14.75 -24.28
CA LYS A 137 1.58 -14.01 -24.66
C LYS A 137 1.53 -12.63 -23.98
N ARG A 138 1.82 -12.55 -22.69
CA ARG A 138 1.90 -11.31 -21.91
C ARG A 138 2.96 -10.35 -22.46
N ARG A 139 4.19 -10.85 -22.77
CA ARG A 139 5.25 -10.04 -23.39
C ARG A 139 4.84 -9.55 -24.77
N SER A 140 4.20 -10.38 -25.58
CA SER A 140 3.70 -10.00 -26.89
C SER A 140 2.61 -8.92 -26.81
N PHE A 141 1.65 -9.08 -25.93
CA PHE A 141 0.60 -8.07 -25.69
C PHE A 141 1.22 -6.73 -25.30
N ARG A 142 2.10 -6.72 -24.28
CA ARG A 142 2.77 -5.51 -23.78
C ARG A 142 3.60 -4.80 -24.87
N ARG A 143 4.22 -5.56 -25.77
CA ARG A 143 4.98 -5.02 -26.91
C ARG A 143 4.07 -4.39 -27.96
N ARG A 144 2.89 -4.99 -28.21
CA ARG A 144 1.91 -4.47 -29.16
C ARG A 144 1.21 -3.23 -28.62
N VAL A 145 0.72 -3.27 -27.38
CA VAL A 145 -0.03 -2.15 -26.80
C VAL A 145 0.82 -0.89 -26.64
N ARG A 146 2.12 -1.03 -26.34
CA ARG A 146 3.06 0.10 -26.25
C ARG A 146 3.33 0.82 -27.59
N ARG A 147 2.96 0.23 -28.70
CA ARG A 147 3.07 0.85 -30.04
C ARG A 147 1.82 1.60 -30.43
N ILE A 148 0.79 1.57 -29.61
CA ILE A 148 -0.47 2.26 -29.82
C ILE A 148 -0.42 3.56 -29.03
N GLU A 149 -0.87 4.64 -29.68
CA GLU A 149 -1.05 5.92 -29.00
C GLU A 149 -2.02 5.73 -27.81
N PRO A 150 -1.64 6.09 -26.58
CA PRO A 150 -2.46 5.84 -25.39
C PRO A 150 -3.88 6.43 -25.48
N GLY A 151 -4.04 7.59 -26.17
CA GLY A 151 -5.34 8.21 -26.39
C GLY A 151 -6.32 7.39 -27.22
N ARG A 152 -5.82 6.44 -28.02
CA ARG A 152 -6.60 5.52 -28.84
C ARG A 152 -7.04 4.26 -28.09
N LEU A 153 -6.47 3.99 -26.93
CA LEU A 153 -6.81 2.79 -26.15
C LEU A 153 -8.15 2.96 -25.42
N LYS A 154 -9.03 1.97 -25.53
CA LYS A 154 -10.30 1.85 -24.83
C LYS A 154 -10.37 0.49 -24.15
N PHE A 155 -10.25 0.47 -22.83
CA PHE A 155 -10.38 -0.76 -22.05
C PHE A 155 -11.81 -0.97 -21.65
N VAL A 156 -12.40 -2.09 -22.04
CA VAL A 156 -13.79 -2.48 -21.73
C VAL A 156 -13.76 -3.64 -20.75
N ASP A 157 -14.59 -3.56 -19.72
CA ASP A 157 -14.70 -4.58 -18.70
C ASP A 157 -16.05 -4.47 -17.97
N GLU A 158 -16.36 -5.49 -17.18
CA GLU A 158 -17.60 -5.62 -16.42
C GLU A 158 -17.30 -5.62 -14.92
N SER A 159 -18.23 -5.08 -14.15
CA SER A 159 -18.11 -5.10 -12.70
C SER A 159 -19.45 -5.28 -12.00
N GLY A 160 -19.54 -6.26 -11.09
CA GLY A 160 -20.72 -6.46 -10.27
C GLY A 160 -20.88 -5.38 -9.19
N ALA A 161 -22.10 -4.90 -9.02
CA ALA A 161 -22.56 -4.07 -7.91
C ALA A 161 -23.87 -4.65 -7.33
N ASN A 162 -24.16 -4.37 -6.07
CA ASN A 162 -25.42 -4.82 -5.45
C ASN A 162 -25.89 -3.90 -4.32
N THR A 163 -27.15 -4.04 -3.94
CA THR A 163 -27.77 -3.23 -2.88
C THR A 163 -27.37 -3.63 -1.45
N ALA A 164 -26.54 -4.67 -1.28
CA ALA A 164 -25.98 -5.06 0.02
C ALA A 164 -24.58 -4.51 0.27
N MET A 165 -23.99 -3.77 -0.68
CA MET A 165 -22.65 -3.21 -0.52
C MET A 165 -22.60 -2.30 0.71
N ALA A 166 -21.58 -2.50 1.58
CA ALA A 166 -21.36 -1.75 2.79
C ALA A 166 -19.85 -1.62 3.05
N ARG A 167 -19.47 -0.69 3.93
CA ARG A 167 -18.09 -0.57 4.39
C ARG A 167 -17.65 -1.84 5.09
N THR A 168 -16.46 -2.32 4.78
CA THR A 168 -15.89 -3.54 5.34
C THR A 168 -15.07 -3.30 6.61
N HIS A 169 -14.84 -2.05 6.99
CA HIS A 169 -14.07 -1.66 8.16
C HIS A 169 -14.78 -0.54 8.92
N ALA A 170 -14.74 -0.61 10.24
CA ALA A 170 -15.22 0.43 11.15
C ALA A 170 -14.32 0.47 12.39
N TRP A 171 -14.36 1.57 13.13
CA TRP A 171 -13.69 1.69 14.41
C TRP A 171 -14.50 1.01 15.50
N SER A 172 -13.82 0.29 16.39
CA SER A 172 -14.40 -0.38 17.56
C SER A 172 -13.39 -0.31 18.72
N PRO A 173 -13.83 -0.33 19.98
CA PRO A 173 -12.94 -0.48 21.11
C PRO A 173 -12.04 -1.72 20.99
N ARG A 174 -10.87 -1.67 21.60
CA ARG A 174 -9.93 -2.80 21.58
C ARG A 174 -10.56 -4.03 22.22
N GLY A 175 -10.57 -5.15 21.49
CA GLY A 175 -11.15 -6.41 21.93
C GLY A 175 -12.61 -6.61 21.53
N GLU A 176 -13.24 -5.62 20.92
CA GLU A 176 -14.60 -5.71 20.41
C GLU A 176 -14.62 -5.78 18.88
N ARG A 177 -15.68 -6.38 18.33
CA ARG A 177 -15.92 -6.41 16.89
C ARG A 177 -16.74 -5.21 16.47
N ALA A 178 -16.33 -4.55 15.39
CA ALA A 178 -17.21 -3.60 14.72
C ALA A 178 -18.35 -4.37 14.05
N VAL A 179 -19.58 -3.99 14.33
CA VAL A 179 -20.80 -4.61 13.80
C VAL A 179 -21.46 -3.64 12.82
N GLY A 180 -21.93 -4.16 11.69
CA GLY A 180 -22.73 -3.44 10.71
C GLY A 180 -23.86 -4.31 10.21
N SER A 181 -24.89 -3.71 9.58
CA SER A 181 -26.00 -4.41 8.98
C SER A 181 -26.01 -4.23 7.46
N ALA A 182 -26.42 -5.28 6.75
CA ALA A 182 -26.72 -5.25 5.33
C ALA A 182 -28.03 -6.03 5.07
N PRO A 183 -28.77 -5.76 3.99
CA PRO A 183 -29.97 -6.50 3.65
C PRO A 183 -29.71 -8.00 3.51
N GLY A 184 -30.59 -8.83 4.04
CA GLY A 184 -30.52 -10.29 3.86
C GLY A 184 -30.92 -10.74 2.44
N LYS A 185 -31.67 -9.90 1.70
CA LYS A 185 -31.97 -10.04 0.28
C LYS A 185 -31.47 -8.81 -0.43
N TRP A 186 -30.79 -8.99 -1.56
CA TRP A 186 -30.24 -7.89 -2.35
C TRP A 186 -30.41 -8.14 -3.84
N GLU A 187 -30.44 -7.07 -4.59
CA GLU A 187 -30.42 -7.09 -6.04
C GLU A 187 -29.00 -6.92 -6.54
N SER A 188 -28.62 -7.72 -7.53
CA SER A 188 -27.32 -7.67 -8.18
C SER A 188 -27.44 -7.06 -9.57
N PHE A 189 -26.44 -6.26 -9.92
CA PHE A 189 -26.33 -5.56 -11.20
C PHE A 189 -24.94 -5.74 -11.77
N THR A 190 -24.83 -5.76 -13.08
CA THR A 190 -23.57 -5.68 -13.80
C THR A 190 -23.44 -4.29 -14.42
N VAL A 191 -22.33 -3.64 -14.17
CA VAL A 191 -21.96 -2.37 -14.80
C VAL A 191 -20.89 -2.67 -15.84
N ILE A 192 -21.13 -2.27 -17.09
CA ILE A 192 -20.17 -2.34 -18.19
C ILE A 192 -19.76 -0.92 -18.54
N ALA A 193 -18.49 -0.69 -18.83
CA ALA A 193 -18.00 0.60 -19.30
C ALA A 193 -16.71 0.45 -20.09
N ALA A 194 -16.37 1.50 -20.84
CA ALA A 194 -15.07 1.67 -21.46
C ALA A 194 -14.27 2.77 -20.77
N LEU A 195 -12.99 2.53 -20.53
CA LEU A 195 -12.06 3.51 -19.98
C LEU A 195 -10.97 3.84 -21.00
N GLY A 196 -10.85 5.10 -21.34
CA GLY A 196 -9.74 5.65 -22.12
C GLY A 196 -9.09 6.83 -21.40
N LEU A 197 -8.01 7.40 -21.94
CA LEU A 197 -7.39 8.60 -21.36
C LEU A 197 -8.34 9.81 -21.32
N GLY A 198 -9.32 9.86 -22.22
CA GLY A 198 -10.35 10.90 -22.22
C GLY A 198 -11.49 10.71 -21.21
N GLY A 199 -11.44 9.67 -20.42
CA GLY A 199 -12.49 9.40 -19.41
C GLY A 199 -13.19 8.06 -19.55
N VAL A 200 -14.21 7.89 -18.72
CA VAL A 200 -15.16 6.78 -18.80
C VAL A 200 -16.16 7.06 -19.92
N SER A 201 -16.44 6.09 -20.74
CA SER A 201 -17.40 6.19 -21.86
C SER A 201 -18.25 4.92 -21.96
N ALA A 202 -19.38 5.03 -22.66
CA ALA A 202 -20.29 3.94 -22.92
C ALA A 202 -20.72 3.17 -21.64
N PRO A 203 -21.11 3.81 -20.52
CA PRO A 203 -21.54 3.09 -19.33
C PRO A 203 -22.93 2.49 -19.55
N LEU A 204 -23.11 1.24 -19.10
CA LEU A 204 -24.42 0.55 -19.08
C LEU A 204 -24.55 -0.22 -17.78
N VAL A 205 -25.75 -0.22 -17.19
CA VAL A 205 -26.07 -0.99 -15.98
C VAL A 205 -27.19 -1.96 -16.31
N LEU A 206 -26.95 -3.24 -16.12
CA LEU A 206 -27.88 -4.32 -16.38
C LEU A 206 -28.23 -5.06 -15.08
N PRO A 207 -29.47 -5.52 -14.90
CA PRO A 207 -29.84 -6.39 -13.79
C PRO A 207 -29.22 -7.78 -13.98
N GLY A 208 -28.66 -8.36 -12.91
CA GLY A 208 -28.08 -9.70 -12.92
C GLY A 208 -26.70 -9.77 -13.60
N SER A 209 -26.40 -10.93 -14.17
CA SER A 209 -25.19 -11.20 -14.95
C SER A 209 -25.39 -10.91 -16.43
N VAL A 210 -24.31 -10.62 -17.12
CA VAL A 210 -24.29 -10.37 -18.57
C VAL A 210 -23.97 -11.69 -19.29
N ASP A 211 -24.78 -12.03 -20.25
CA ASP A 211 -24.54 -13.12 -21.20
C ASP A 211 -23.98 -12.58 -22.52
N THR A 212 -23.69 -13.50 -23.47
CA THR A 212 -23.14 -13.14 -24.79
C THR A 212 -24.05 -12.20 -25.58
N ALA A 213 -25.36 -12.42 -25.54
CA ALA A 213 -26.32 -11.61 -26.30
C ALA A 213 -26.39 -10.18 -25.72
N ALA A 214 -26.45 -10.05 -24.41
CA ALA A 214 -26.43 -8.74 -23.74
C ALA A 214 -25.15 -8.00 -24.00
N PHE A 215 -24.00 -8.70 -24.00
CA PHE A 215 -22.68 -8.08 -24.31
C PHE A 215 -22.60 -7.65 -25.78
N ASP A 216 -23.08 -8.48 -26.74
CA ASP A 216 -23.14 -8.12 -28.16
C ASP A 216 -24.03 -6.88 -28.40
N SER A 217 -25.20 -6.82 -27.75
CA SER A 217 -26.07 -5.62 -27.81
C SER A 217 -25.39 -4.39 -27.18
N TYR A 218 -24.76 -4.54 -26.03
CA TYR A 218 -23.99 -3.44 -25.44
C TYR A 218 -22.92 -2.90 -26.41
N VAL A 219 -22.18 -3.80 -27.06
CA VAL A 219 -21.13 -3.37 -27.98
C VAL A 219 -21.69 -2.69 -29.22
N ALA A 220 -22.82 -3.22 -29.77
CA ALA A 220 -23.45 -2.68 -30.96
C ALA A 220 -24.12 -1.32 -30.72
N ASP A 221 -24.88 -1.22 -29.60
CA ASP A 221 -25.83 -0.12 -29.39
C ASP A 221 -25.23 1.00 -28.51
N VAL A 222 -24.25 0.69 -27.67
CA VAL A 222 -23.71 1.63 -26.67
C VAL A 222 -22.23 1.92 -26.91
N LEU A 223 -21.39 0.89 -27.10
CA LEU A 223 -19.96 1.07 -27.24
C LEU A 223 -19.58 1.58 -28.63
N ALA A 224 -20.04 0.90 -29.69
CA ALA A 224 -19.64 1.22 -31.08
C ALA A 224 -19.96 2.68 -31.47
N PRO A 225 -21.12 3.27 -31.12
CA PRO A 225 -21.40 4.68 -31.37
C PRO A 225 -20.46 5.65 -30.64
N ALA A 226 -19.85 5.22 -29.52
CA ALA A 226 -18.92 6.03 -28.74
C ALA A 226 -17.46 5.91 -29.21
N LEU A 227 -17.16 4.99 -30.12
CA LEU A 227 -15.81 4.77 -30.67
C LEU A 227 -15.52 5.78 -31.80
N ARG A 228 -14.23 6.06 -31.99
CA ARG A 228 -13.72 6.84 -33.10
C ARG A 228 -12.91 5.94 -34.05
N PRO A 229 -12.91 6.21 -35.35
CA PRO A 229 -12.06 5.50 -36.28
C PRO A 229 -10.58 5.54 -35.82
N GLY A 230 -9.97 4.37 -35.80
CA GLY A 230 -8.59 4.18 -35.32
C GLY A 230 -8.46 3.90 -33.82
N ASP A 231 -9.54 3.92 -33.04
CA ASP A 231 -9.52 3.45 -31.65
C ASP A 231 -9.15 1.97 -31.58
N VAL A 232 -8.56 1.55 -30.45
CA VAL A 232 -8.22 0.17 -30.16
C VAL A 232 -8.92 -0.26 -28.88
N VAL A 233 -9.95 -1.07 -29.05
CA VAL A 233 -10.72 -1.63 -27.94
C VAL A 233 -9.97 -2.83 -27.39
N VAL A 234 -9.78 -2.83 -26.07
CA VAL A 234 -9.13 -3.94 -25.35
C VAL A 234 -10.13 -4.50 -24.35
N TRP A 235 -10.45 -5.77 -24.48
CA TRP A 235 -11.22 -6.52 -23.47
C TRP A 235 -10.60 -7.89 -23.21
N ASP A 236 -11.11 -8.60 -22.24
CA ASP A 236 -10.62 -9.94 -21.92
C ASP A 236 -11.07 -10.97 -22.98
N ASN A 237 -10.53 -12.17 -22.90
CA ASN A 237 -10.80 -13.23 -23.84
C ASN A 237 -11.83 -14.23 -23.29
N LEU A 238 -12.88 -13.75 -22.62
CA LEU A 238 -13.97 -14.62 -22.17
C LEU A 238 -14.82 -15.13 -23.37
N PRO A 239 -15.44 -16.32 -23.25
CA PRO A 239 -16.30 -16.85 -24.30
C PRO A 239 -17.48 -15.91 -24.67
N THR A 240 -18.02 -15.20 -23.68
CA THR A 240 -19.07 -14.20 -23.86
C THR A 240 -18.65 -13.04 -24.76
N HIS A 241 -17.35 -12.77 -24.88
CA HIS A 241 -16.79 -11.67 -25.67
C HIS A 241 -16.35 -12.10 -27.09
N GLN A 242 -16.67 -13.32 -27.50
CA GLN A 242 -16.26 -13.89 -28.82
C GLN A 242 -17.40 -13.92 -29.83
N GLY A 243 -18.56 -13.30 -29.54
CA GLY A 243 -19.72 -13.23 -30.41
C GLY A 243 -19.62 -12.20 -31.54
N HIS A 244 -20.75 -11.57 -31.87
CA HIS A 244 -20.85 -10.55 -32.93
C HIS A 244 -20.23 -9.21 -32.56
N ALA A 245 -19.92 -8.98 -31.30
CA ALA A 245 -19.31 -7.75 -30.77
C ALA A 245 -18.07 -7.28 -31.57
N ALA A 246 -17.22 -8.22 -31.99
CA ALA A 246 -16.04 -7.89 -32.79
C ALA A 246 -16.35 -7.29 -34.16
N ALA A 247 -17.48 -7.63 -34.76
CA ALA A 247 -17.93 -7.04 -36.02
C ALA A 247 -18.42 -5.59 -35.84
N ALA A 248 -19.14 -5.32 -34.76
CA ALA A 248 -19.60 -3.96 -34.43
C ALA A 248 -18.42 -3.01 -34.18
N VAL A 249 -17.38 -3.45 -33.44
CA VAL A 249 -16.16 -2.67 -33.22
C VAL A 249 -15.47 -2.33 -34.56
N ARG A 250 -15.35 -3.33 -35.46
CA ARG A 250 -14.77 -3.10 -36.79
C ARG A 250 -15.61 -2.19 -37.66
N GLY A 251 -16.95 -2.31 -37.59
CA GLY A 251 -17.88 -1.43 -38.28
C GLY A 251 -17.75 0.03 -37.87
N ALA A 252 -17.39 0.31 -36.64
CA ALA A 252 -17.10 1.64 -36.14
C ALA A 252 -15.69 2.17 -36.57
N GLY A 253 -14.94 1.43 -37.39
CA GLY A 253 -13.59 1.79 -37.82
C GLY A 253 -12.52 1.61 -36.72
N ALA A 254 -12.85 0.89 -35.64
CA ALA A 254 -11.95 0.59 -34.54
C ALA A 254 -11.36 -0.82 -34.68
N ARG A 255 -10.31 -1.10 -33.93
CA ARG A 255 -9.65 -2.40 -33.89
C ARG A 255 -9.88 -3.08 -32.55
N LEU A 256 -10.07 -4.39 -32.56
CA LEU A 256 -10.17 -5.19 -31.33
C LEU A 256 -8.80 -5.82 -31.01
N MET A 257 -8.44 -5.80 -29.73
CA MET A 257 -7.30 -6.49 -29.18
C MET A 257 -7.72 -7.23 -27.91
N PHE A 258 -7.50 -8.53 -27.87
CA PHE A 258 -7.75 -9.32 -26.67
C PHE A 258 -6.61 -9.14 -25.64
N LEU A 259 -7.01 -8.97 -24.38
CA LEU A 259 -6.09 -8.98 -23.25
C LEU A 259 -5.39 -10.35 -23.18
N SER A 260 -4.12 -10.35 -22.78
CA SER A 260 -3.42 -11.62 -22.57
C SER A 260 -3.97 -12.33 -21.33
N PRO A 261 -4.01 -13.67 -21.30
CA PRO A 261 -4.51 -14.42 -20.16
C PRO A 261 -3.82 -14.01 -18.85
N TYR A 262 -4.57 -14.01 -17.75
CA TYR A 262 -4.09 -13.70 -16.38
C TYR A 262 -3.38 -12.35 -16.28
N SER A 263 -3.93 -11.29 -16.87
CA SER A 263 -3.29 -9.99 -17.00
C SER A 263 -4.12 -8.79 -16.49
N PRO A 264 -4.77 -8.85 -15.33
CA PRO A 264 -5.52 -7.71 -14.80
C PRO A 264 -4.60 -6.50 -14.48
N ASP A 265 -3.31 -6.75 -14.30
CA ASP A 265 -2.27 -5.73 -14.09
C ASP A 265 -1.96 -4.88 -15.35
N TYR A 266 -2.46 -5.27 -16.53
CA TYR A 266 -2.30 -4.52 -17.78
C TYR A 266 -3.54 -3.73 -18.17
N THR A 267 -4.56 -3.72 -17.31
CA THR A 267 -5.80 -3.01 -17.59
C THR A 267 -6.07 -1.92 -16.53
N PRO A 268 -6.13 -0.65 -16.93
CA PRO A 268 -6.40 0.46 -16.00
C PRO A 268 -7.83 0.44 -15.46
N ILE A 269 -8.79 -0.19 -16.15
CA ILE A 269 -10.21 -0.21 -15.77
C ILE A 269 -10.47 -0.93 -14.44
N GLU A 270 -9.64 -1.88 -14.06
CA GLU A 270 -9.73 -2.55 -12.75
C GLU A 270 -9.59 -1.54 -11.58
N ARG A 271 -8.81 -0.50 -11.77
CA ARG A 271 -8.66 0.57 -10.78
C ARG A 271 -9.88 1.49 -10.75
N LEU A 272 -10.50 1.73 -11.89
CA LEU A 272 -11.78 2.40 -11.96
C LEU A 272 -12.82 1.64 -11.11
N TRP A 273 -12.94 0.34 -11.30
CA TRP A 273 -13.86 -0.49 -10.52
C TRP A 273 -13.56 -0.47 -9.03
N SER A 274 -12.30 -0.48 -8.65
CA SER A 274 -11.89 -0.36 -7.24
C SER A 274 -12.36 0.96 -6.62
N LYS A 275 -12.20 2.07 -7.34
CA LYS A 275 -12.66 3.40 -6.89
C LYS A 275 -14.19 3.46 -6.78
N ILE A 276 -14.90 3.04 -7.83
CA ILE A 276 -16.37 3.00 -7.86
C ILE A 276 -16.91 2.11 -6.72
N LYS A 277 -16.39 0.89 -6.56
CA LYS A 277 -16.83 0.00 -5.47
C LYS A 277 -16.56 0.57 -4.08
N THR A 278 -15.48 1.31 -3.92
CA THR A 278 -15.19 2.00 -2.65
C THR A 278 -16.24 3.08 -2.36
N TYR A 279 -16.62 3.84 -3.38
CA TYR A 279 -17.69 4.83 -3.27
C TYR A 279 -19.03 4.17 -2.93
N LEU A 280 -19.45 3.15 -3.68
CA LEU A 280 -20.71 2.42 -3.46
C LEU A 280 -20.79 1.84 -2.04
N ARG A 281 -19.70 1.27 -1.53
CA ARG A 281 -19.65 0.78 -0.13
C ARG A 281 -19.80 1.91 0.88
N ARG A 282 -19.35 3.11 0.55
CA ARG A 282 -19.50 4.29 1.42
C ARG A 282 -20.95 4.77 1.46
N VAL A 283 -21.61 4.85 0.30
CA VAL A 283 -23.00 5.29 0.16
C VAL A 283 -23.95 4.26 0.74
N ALA A 284 -23.65 2.96 0.55
CA ALA A 284 -24.45 1.84 1.02
C ALA A 284 -25.91 1.92 0.50
N ALA A 285 -26.08 2.15 -0.81
CA ALA A 285 -27.38 2.21 -1.48
C ALA A 285 -28.20 0.92 -1.27
N ARG A 286 -29.48 1.05 -0.93
CA ARG A 286 -30.37 -0.06 -0.57
C ARG A 286 -31.48 -0.35 -1.57
N THR A 287 -31.63 0.51 -2.57
CA THR A 287 -32.59 0.36 -3.66
C THR A 287 -31.88 0.47 -5.00
N LYS A 288 -32.51 -0.03 -6.05
CA LYS A 288 -32.04 0.08 -7.44
C LYS A 288 -31.77 1.54 -7.82
N ASP A 289 -32.72 2.43 -7.56
CA ASP A 289 -32.62 3.84 -7.96
C ASP A 289 -31.49 4.56 -7.21
N SER A 290 -31.36 4.29 -5.90
CA SER A 290 -30.25 4.84 -5.11
C SER A 290 -28.89 4.28 -5.54
N LEU A 291 -28.82 3.02 -6.01
CA LEU A 291 -27.61 2.45 -6.55
C LEU A 291 -27.21 3.09 -7.90
N TYR A 292 -28.20 3.35 -8.75
CA TYR A 292 -27.96 4.02 -10.05
C TYR A 292 -27.48 5.46 -9.84
N GLY A 293 -28.12 6.20 -8.93
CA GLY A 293 -27.65 7.53 -8.54
C GLY A 293 -26.21 7.50 -8.00
N ALA A 294 -25.92 6.56 -7.08
CA ALA A 294 -24.58 6.40 -6.53
C ALA A 294 -23.52 5.99 -7.56
N LEU A 295 -23.88 5.24 -8.61
CA LEU A 295 -22.97 4.93 -9.73
C LEU A 295 -22.65 6.17 -10.55
N GLY A 296 -23.65 7.04 -10.83
CA GLY A 296 -23.44 8.32 -11.48
C GLY A 296 -22.47 9.20 -10.69
N GLU A 297 -22.77 9.44 -9.41
CA GLU A 297 -21.92 10.20 -8.51
C GLU A 297 -20.50 9.62 -8.37
N ALA A 298 -20.38 8.27 -8.29
CA ALA A 298 -19.09 7.61 -8.25
C ALA A 298 -18.24 7.91 -9.50
N SER A 299 -18.89 7.92 -10.67
CA SER A 299 -18.22 8.21 -11.94
C SER A 299 -17.71 9.66 -12.00
N GLU A 300 -18.44 10.62 -11.43
CA GLU A 300 -18.03 12.01 -11.32
C GLU A 300 -16.82 12.23 -10.40
N THR A 301 -16.58 11.31 -9.45
CA THR A 301 -15.38 11.37 -8.60
C THR A 301 -14.09 10.99 -9.31
N VAL A 302 -14.17 10.43 -10.52
CA VAL A 302 -13.01 10.02 -11.31
C VAL A 302 -12.39 11.23 -11.97
N THR A 303 -11.17 11.57 -11.56
CA THR A 303 -10.43 12.72 -12.09
C THR A 303 -9.56 12.32 -13.28
N ALA A 304 -9.17 13.30 -14.11
CA ALA A 304 -8.21 13.07 -15.18
C ALA A 304 -6.86 12.54 -14.63
N GLN A 305 -6.44 13.00 -13.44
CA GLN A 305 -5.20 12.54 -12.81
C GLN A 305 -5.30 11.06 -12.39
N ASP A 306 -6.44 10.61 -11.84
CA ASP A 306 -6.65 9.18 -11.56
C ASP A 306 -6.42 8.34 -12.81
N ILE A 307 -6.98 8.75 -13.93
CA ILE A 307 -6.89 8.00 -15.19
C ILE A 307 -5.45 7.95 -15.69
N ILE A 308 -4.74 9.07 -15.66
CA ILE A 308 -3.32 9.12 -16.02
C ILE A 308 -2.52 8.14 -15.14
N ASP A 309 -2.67 8.22 -13.83
CA ASP A 309 -1.98 7.36 -12.88
C ASP A 309 -2.29 5.87 -13.10
N TRP A 310 -3.54 5.54 -13.47
CA TRP A 310 -3.93 4.16 -13.78
C TRP A 310 -3.31 3.65 -15.07
N PHE A 311 -3.22 4.49 -16.11
CA PHE A 311 -2.55 4.15 -17.37
C PHE A 311 -1.05 4.00 -17.18
N GLU A 312 -0.41 4.87 -16.42
CA GLU A 312 1.01 4.75 -16.04
C GLU A 312 1.27 3.47 -15.25
N HIS A 313 0.42 3.17 -14.25
CA HIS A 313 0.54 1.94 -13.47
C HIS A 313 0.44 0.67 -14.33
N ALA A 314 -0.42 0.68 -15.35
CA ALA A 314 -0.55 -0.39 -16.33
C ALA A 314 0.64 -0.42 -17.34
N GLY A 315 1.52 0.57 -17.30
CA GLY A 315 2.68 0.71 -18.21
C GLY A 315 2.29 1.08 -19.64
N LEU A 316 1.21 1.85 -19.79
CA LEU A 316 0.61 2.25 -21.07
C LEU A 316 0.99 3.68 -21.50
N CYS A 317 1.36 4.54 -20.57
CA CYS A 317 1.96 5.85 -20.86
C CYS A 317 3.48 5.76 -20.69
N ALA A 318 4.22 6.49 -21.51
CA ALA A 318 5.63 6.72 -21.23
C ALA A 318 5.70 7.62 -19.99
N THR A 319 6.37 7.16 -18.94
CA THR A 319 6.81 8.06 -17.87
C THR A 319 7.70 9.11 -18.52
N HIS A 320 7.32 10.37 -18.47
CA HIS A 320 8.25 11.46 -18.75
C HIS A 320 9.34 11.39 -17.67
N SER A 321 10.48 10.77 -18.02
CA SER A 321 11.73 10.81 -17.25
C SER A 321 12.46 12.12 -17.55
#